data_d59177150cd062da5716241038492703
#
_entry.id   d59177150cd062da5716241038492703
#
_cell.length_a   1.000
_cell.length_b   1.000
_cell.length_c   1.000
_cell.angle_alpha   90.00
_cell.angle_beta   90.00
_cell.angle_gamma   90.00
#
_symmetry.space_group_name_H-M   'P 1'
#
loop_
_entity.id
_entity.type
_entity.pdbx_description
1 polymer ?
#
loop_
_entity_poly.entity_id
_entity_poly.type
_entity_poly.pdbx_seq_one_letter_code
_entity_poly.pdbx_strand_id
1 'polypeptide(L)'
;LYALRDVTGTVPSIALITASIMSKKLAEGLDKLVLDVKYGSGAFMQTRLEAEALAQSLIDAGTIGGVSVKALLNPMSETIGQTAGNALEVRECVDCMHGKGPPDLEELILDLAAGVSETPREVHAARLRDGSVWRKFQEMTAAQNGDVSALDTLGRSTGTAPVIVDFKSDRSGIL
;
A
#
# COMPACT_ATOMS: atom_id res chain seq x y z
N LEU A 1 -20.69 3.25 -6.97
CA LEU A 1 -19.88 3.60 -8.14
C LEU A 1 -18.99 2.42 -8.59
N TYR A 2 -18.22 1.80 -7.70
CA TYR A 2 -17.31 0.68 -8.02
C TYR A 2 -18.04 -0.53 -8.60
N ALA A 3 -19.15 -0.97 -7.99
CA ALA A 3 -19.97 -2.07 -8.49
C ALA A 3 -20.48 -1.80 -9.92
N LEU A 4 -20.80 -0.55 -10.25
CA LEU A 4 -21.22 -0.18 -11.61
C LEU A 4 -20.05 -0.34 -12.60
N ARG A 5 -18.83 0.05 -12.23
CA ARG A 5 -17.65 -0.11 -13.09
C ARG A 5 -17.32 -1.57 -13.35
N ASP A 6 -17.51 -2.42 -12.35
CA ASP A 6 -17.33 -3.87 -12.48
C ASP A 6 -18.31 -4.45 -13.51
N VAL A 7 -19.61 -4.20 -13.32
CA VAL A 7 -20.67 -4.67 -14.23
C VAL A 7 -20.52 -4.16 -15.67
N THR A 8 -20.01 -2.94 -15.85
CA THR A 8 -19.80 -2.33 -17.18
C THR A 8 -18.42 -2.66 -17.79
N GLY A 9 -17.57 -3.41 -17.11
CA GLY A 9 -16.23 -3.75 -17.59
C GLY A 9 -15.31 -2.54 -17.76
N THR A 10 -15.52 -1.46 -17.00
CA THR A 10 -14.75 -0.19 -17.11
C THR A 10 -13.71 -0.01 -16.01
N VAL A 11 -13.45 -1.06 -15.21
CA VAL A 11 -12.43 -0.99 -14.14
C VAL A 11 -11.04 -0.66 -14.69
N PRO A 12 -10.53 -1.28 -15.78
CA PRO A 12 -9.18 -1.02 -16.28
C PRO A 12 -9.03 0.27 -17.09
N SER A 13 -10.06 1.10 -17.20
CA SER A 13 -10.00 2.37 -17.93
C SER A 13 -9.11 3.38 -17.20
N ILE A 14 -8.01 3.81 -17.83
CA ILE A 14 -7.06 4.79 -17.27
C ILE A 14 -7.79 6.08 -16.85
N ALA A 15 -8.64 6.64 -17.69
CA ALA A 15 -9.37 7.85 -17.39
C ALA A 15 -10.27 7.73 -16.15
N LEU A 16 -10.97 6.60 -16.01
CA LEU A 16 -11.84 6.34 -14.85
C LEU A 16 -11.06 5.98 -13.59
N ILE A 17 -9.90 5.32 -13.71
CA ILE A 17 -8.98 5.09 -12.59
C ILE A 17 -8.49 6.45 -12.09
N THR A 18 -7.97 7.29 -12.99
CA THR A 18 -7.48 8.64 -12.67
C THR A 18 -8.55 9.49 -11.98
N ALA A 19 -9.74 9.58 -12.55
CA ALA A 19 -10.84 10.32 -11.96
C ALA A 19 -11.24 9.81 -10.57
N SER A 20 -11.32 8.48 -10.41
CA SER A 20 -11.68 7.84 -9.13
C SER A 20 -10.64 8.06 -8.03
N ILE A 21 -9.36 8.00 -8.35
CA ILE A 21 -8.27 8.21 -7.39
C ILE A 21 -8.15 9.69 -7.06
N MET A 22 -7.99 10.53 -8.10
CA MET A 22 -7.66 11.94 -7.90
C MET A 22 -8.79 12.74 -7.30
N SER A 23 -10.06 12.42 -7.58
CA SER A 23 -11.18 13.08 -6.92
C SER A 23 -11.14 12.97 -5.39
N LYS A 24 -10.75 11.82 -4.87
CA LYS A 24 -10.60 11.59 -3.43
C LYS A 24 -9.37 12.32 -2.88
N LYS A 25 -8.23 12.20 -3.57
CA LYS A 25 -6.98 12.80 -3.13
C LYS A 25 -7.02 14.32 -3.14
N LEU A 26 -7.62 14.93 -4.16
CA LEU A 26 -7.82 16.37 -4.20
C LEU A 26 -8.79 16.87 -3.12
N ALA A 27 -9.83 16.10 -2.80
CA ALA A 27 -10.76 16.43 -1.72
C ALA A 27 -10.11 16.41 -0.31
N GLU A 28 -9.02 15.67 -0.13
CA GLU A 28 -8.27 15.62 1.13
C GLU A 28 -7.43 16.88 1.38
N GLY A 29 -7.21 17.74 0.37
CA GLY A 29 -6.45 18.98 0.49
C GLY A 29 -4.95 18.76 0.69
N LEU A 30 -4.35 17.88 -0.11
CA LEU A 30 -2.93 17.49 -0.03
C LEU A 30 -2.02 18.52 -0.71
N ASP A 31 -0.84 18.77 -0.14
CA ASP A 31 0.25 19.51 -0.79
C ASP A 31 1.08 18.61 -1.71
N LYS A 32 1.35 17.39 -1.27
CA LYS A 32 2.17 16.39 -1.97
C LYS A 32 1.50 15.03 -1.94
N LEU A 33 1.65 14.29 -3.02
CA LEU A 33 1.15 12.93 -3.18
C LEU A 33 2.21 12.05 -3.83
N VAL A 34 2.47 10.89 -3.26
CA VAL A 34 3.20 9.81 -3.95
C VAL A 34 2.24 8.66 -4.22
N LEU A 35 2.32 8.11 -5.40
CA LEU A 35 1.48 7.00 -5.85
C LEU A 35 2.35 5.80 -6.18
N ASP A 36 1.96 4.66 -5.69
CA ASP A 36 2.51 3.36 -6.07
C ASP A 36 1.66 2.80 -7.21
N VAL A 37 2.17 2.85 -8.43
CA VAL A 37 1.49 2.37 -9.63
C VAL A 37 2.02 0.99 -9.97
N LYS A 38 1.17 0.00 -9.80
CA LYS A 38 1.51 -1.41 -10.01
C LYS A 38 1.34 -1.84 -11.46
N TYR A 39 2.25 -2.71 -11.93
CA TYR A 39 2.15 -3.38 -13.23
C TYR A 39 2.56 -4.86 -13.13
N GLY A 40 2.09 -5.67 -14.06
CA GLY A 40 2.37 -7.10 -14.09
C GLY A 40 1.12 -7.97 -13.95
N SER A 41 1.31 -9.28 -13.81
CA SER A 41 0.22 -10.27 -13.85
C SER A 41 -0.82 -10.09 -12.73
N GLY A 42 -0.45 -9.51 -11.60
CA GLY A 42 -1.34 -9.21 -10.48
C GLY A 42 -2.00 -7.84 -10.53
N ALA A 43 -1.67 -7.00 -11.53
CA ALA A 43 -2.15 -5.62 -11.62
C ALA A 43 -3.15 -5.43 -12.77
N PHE A 44 -3.91 -4.32 -12.75
CA PHE A 44 -4.75 -3.92 -13.89
C PHE A 44 -3.90 -3.54 -15.11
N MET A 45 -2.79 -2.85 -14.89
CA MET A 45 -1.81 -2.54 -15.95
C MET A 45 -0.88 -3.73 -16.12
N GLN A 46 -1.02 -4.45 -17.20
CA GLN A 46 -0.26 -5.68 -17.45
C GLN A 46 1.20 -5.39 -17.82
N THR A 47 1.42 -4.27 -18.46
CA THR A 47 2.74 -3.85 -18.93
C THR A 47 3.21 -2.57 -18.23
N ARG A 48 4.53 -2.40 -18.19
CA ARG A 48 5.15 -1.17 -17.68
C ARG A 48 4.69 0.06 -18.48
N LEU A 49 4.53 -0.06 -19.79
CA LEU A 49 4.08 1.05 -20.65
C LEU A 49 2.66 1.52 -20.29
N GLU A 50 1.76 0.60 -20.00
CA GLU A 50 0.40 0.94 -19.52
C GLU A 50 0.44 1.64 -18.16
N ALA A 51 1.31 1.17 -17.25
CA ALA A 51 1.50 1.80 -15.95
C ALA A 51 2.11 3.21 -16.07
N GLU A 52 3.04 3.42 -16.99
CA GLU A 52 3.59 4.74 -17.31
C GLU A 52 2.51 5.70 -17.83
N ALA A 53 1.61 5.23 -18.69
CA ALA A 53 0.48 6.01 -19.18
C ALA A 53 -0.50 6.37 -18.05
N LEU A 54 -0.79 5.43 -17.16
CA LEU A 54 -1.62 5.70 -15.96
C LEU A 54 -0.92 6.69 -15.02
N ALA A 55 0.36 6.50 -14.74
CA ALA A 55 1.15 7.39 -13.89
C ALA A 55 1.16 8.82 -14.42
N GLN A 56 1.36 9.00 -15.72
CA GLN A 56 1.31 10.32 -16.35
C GLN A 56 -0.07 10.96 -16.21
N SER A 57 -1.14 10.22 -16.47
CA SER A 57 -2.52 10.72 -16.30
C SER A 57 -2.80 11.17 -14.86
N LEU A 58 -2.31 10.45 -13.86
CA LEU A 58 -2.44 10.80 -12.45
C LEU A 58 -1.63 12.06 -12.08
N ILE A 59 -0.40 12.18 -12.60
CA ILE A 59 0.46 13.35 -12.39
C ILE A 59 -0.18 14.60 -13.02
N ASP A 60 -0.68 14.50 -14.25
CA ASP A 60 -1.32 15.61 -14.95
C ASP A 60 -2.57 16.09 -14.22
N ALA A 61 -3.43 15.17 -13.78
CA ALA A 61 -4.61 15.50 -12.99
C ALA A 61 -4.26 16.17 -11.65
N GLY A 62 -3.22 15.70 -10.97
CA GLY A 62 -2.74 16.32 -9.73
C GLY A 62 -2.16 17.71 -9.95
N THR A 63 -1.39 17.90 -11.01
CA THR A 63 -0.83 19.20 -11.39
C THR A 63 -1.93 20.23 -11.68
N ILE A 64 -2.97 19.83 -12.42
CA ILE A 64 -4.15 20.67 -12.67
C ILE A 64 -4.86 21.02 -11.35
N GLY A 65 -4.92 20.06 -10.41
CA GLY A 65 -5.50 20.24 -9.08
C GLY A 65 -4.62 21.00 -8.09
N GLY A 66 -3.41 21.43 -8.48
CA GLY A 66 -2.48 22.18 -7.61
C GLY A 66 -1.70 21.30 -6.61
N VAL A 67 -1.69 19.99 -6.79
CA VAL A 67 -0.97 19.02 -5.94
C VAL A 67 0.31 18.56 -6.62
N SER A 68 1.42 18.53 -5.87
CA SER A 68 2.67 17.94 -6.34
C SER A 68 2.60 16.42 -6.28
N VAL A 69 2.50 15.77 -7.45
CA VAL A 69 2.35 14.31 -7.56
C VAL A 69 3.62 13.66 -8.09
N LYS A 70 4.05 12.60 -7.43
CA LYS A 70 5.07 11.65 -7.91
C LYS A 70 4.44 10.27 -8.06
N ALA A 71 4.91 9.49 -9.02
CA ALA A 71 4.51 8.10 -9.19
C ALA A 71 5.74 7.19 -9.19
N LEU A 72 5.68 6.10 -8.44
CA LEU A 72 6.65 5.00 -8.46
C LEU A 72 6.01 3.84 -9.21
N LEU A 73 6.76 3.22 -10.12
CA LEU A 73 6.31 2.08 -10.91
C LEU A 73 6.90 0.81 -10.32
N ASN A 74 6.06 -0.03 -9.71
CA ASN A 74 6.50 -1.25 -9.08
C ASN A 74 5.87 -2.50 -9.71
N PRO A 75 6.64 -3.57 -9.93
CA PRO A 75 6.09 -4.82 -10.44
C PRO A 75 5.13 -5.44 -9.41
N MET A 76 4.10 -6.12 -9.92
CA MET A 76 3.12 -6.89 -9.15
C MET A 76 2.90 -8.25 -9.82
N SER A 77 3.98 -8.89 -10.23
CA SER A 77 3.95 -10.28 -10.72
C SER A 77 4.19 -11.29 -9.59
N GLU A 78 4.63 -10.79 -8.45
CA GLU A 78 4.85 -11.52 -7.21
C GLU A 78 4.09 -10.83 -6.08
N THR A 79 3.78 -11.55 -5.02
CA THR A 79 3.17 -10.98 -3.80
C THR A 79 4.18 -10.11 -3.06
N ILE A 80 3.71 -9.04 -2.42
CA ILE A 80 4.51 -8.23 -1.50
C ILE A 80 4.22 -8.71 -0.08
N GLY A 81 5.27 -8.87 0.72
CA GLY A 81 5.14 -9.41 2.06
C GLY A 81 4.93 -10.93 2.07
N GLN A 82 4.54 -11.45 3.22
CA GLN A 82 4.47 -12.89 3.47
C GLN A 82 3.09 -13.36 3.93
N THR A 83 2.13 -12.45 4.06
CA THR A 83 0.81 -12.75 4.60
C THR A 83 -0.31 -12.32 3.66
N ALA A 84 -1.43 -13.03 3.72
CA ALA A 84 -2.66 -12.68 3.05
C ALA A 84 -3.84 -12.87 4.01
N GLY A 85 -4.64 -11.81 4.17
CA GLY A 85 -5.80 -11.76 5.06
C GLY A 85 -5.72 -10.59 6.04
N ASN A 86 -6.84 -9.90 6.27
CA ASN A 86 -6.89 -8.60 6.93
C ASN A 86 -6.11 -8.53 8.26
N ALA A 87 -6.34 -9.47 9.18
CA ALA A 87 -5.68 -9.47 10.48
C ALA A 87 -4.18 -9.81 10.39
N LEU A 88 -3.81 -10.69 9.44
CA LEU A 88 -2.44 -11.10 9.21
C LEU A 88 -1.62 -9.96 8.58
N GLU A 89 -2.19 -9.27 7.60
CA GLU A 89 -1.55 -8.13 6.93
C GLU A 89 -1.36 -6.94 7.89
N VAL A 90 -2.37 -6.64 8.74
CA VAL A 90 -2.19 -5.62 9.78
C VAL A 90 -1.11 -6.03 10.76
N ARG A 91 -1.02 -7.32 11.11
CA ARG A 91 0.07 -7.83 11.95
C ARG A 91 1.44 -7.65 11.28
N GLU A 92 1.56 -7.95 10.01
CA GLU A 92 2.79 -7.74 9.23
C GLU A 92 3.18 -6.25 9.20
N CYS A 93 2.20 -5.34 9.04
CA CYS A 93 2.43 -3.90 9.17
C CYS A 93 2.95 -3.50 10.55
N VAL A 94 2.40 -4.08 11.63
CA VAL A 94 2.89 -3.86 13.00
C VAL A 94 4.32 -4.37 13.16
N ASP A 95 4.62 -5.57 12.66
CA ASP A 95 5.97 -6.13 12.69
C ASP A 95 6.96 -5.27 11.88
N CYS A 96 6.54 -4.70 10.75
CA CYS A 96 7.32 -3.74 9.97
C CYS A 96 7.62 -2.46 10.77
N MET A 97 6.63 -1.91 11.50
CA MET A 97 6.84 -0.74 12.37
C MET A 97 7.75 -1.02 13.58
N HIS A 98 8.04 -2.28 13.85
CA HIS A 98 9.04 -2.74 14.83
C HIS A 98 10.38 -3.15 14.19
N GLY A 99 10.58 -2.90 12.89
CA GLY A 99 11.78 -3.28 12.14
C GLY A 99 11.94 -4.78 11.94
N LYS A 100 10.82 -5.51 11.88
CA LYS A 100 10.75 -6.97 11.68
C LYS A 100 9.91 -7.35 10.45
N GLY A 101 9.61 -6.39 9.60
CA GLY A 101 8.84 -6.61 8.38
C GLY A 101 9.64 -7.35 7.31
N PRO A 102 8.95 -7.87 6.29
CA PRO A 102 9.59 -8.40 5.09
C PRO A 102 10.42 -7.32 4.39
N PRO A 103 11.62 -7.66 3.87
CA PRO A 103 12.51 -6.67 3.26
C PRO A 103 11.90 -5.93 2.06
N ASP A 104 11.15 -6.61 1.22
CA ASP A 104 10.47 -6.05 0.05
C ASP A 104 9.41 -5.01 0.44
N LEU A 105 8.63 -5.30 1.49
CA LEU A 105 7.65 -4.37 2.04
C LEU A 105 8.33 -3.15 2.69
N GLU A 106 9.41 -3.37 3.45
CA GLU A 106 10.18 -2.28 4.07
C GLU A 106 10.78 -1.36 3.00
N GLU A 107 11.36 -1.92 1.93
CA GLU A 107 11.92 -1.13 0.82
C GLU A 107 10.87 -0.25 0.16
N LEU A 108 9.72 -0.84 -0.21
CA LEU A 108 8.62 -0.10 -0.81
C LEU A 108 8.13 1.06 0.07
N ILE A 109 7.93 0.81 1.36
CA ILE A 109 7.48 1.83 2.32
C ILE A 109 8.49 2.98 2.41
N LEU A 110 9.78 2.67 2.45
CA LEU A 110 10.83 3.68 2.53
C LEU A 110 10.93 4.53 1.26
N ASP A 111 10.75 3.93 0.10
CA ASP A 111 10.75 4.63 -1.19
C ASP A 111 9.54 5.57 -1.32
N LEU A 112 8.35 5.11 -0.89
CA LEU A 112 7.15 5.95 -0.85
C LEU A 112 7.30 7.11 0.14
N ALA A 113 7.84 6.87 1.33
CA ALA A 113 8.08 7.90 2.34
C ALA A 113 9.08 8.96 1.85
N ALA A 114 10.18 8.54 1.22
CA ALA A 114 11.15 9.44 0.60
C ALA A 114 10.56 10.17 -0.62
N GLY A 115 9.62 9.55 -1.33
CA GLY A 115 8.93 10.16 -2.46
C GLY A 115 8.06 11.36 -2.09
N VAL A 116 7.44 11.34 -0.91
CA VAL A 116 6.49 12.36 -0.45
C VAL A 116 7.10 13.42 0.45
N SER A 117 8.27 13.18 1.03
CA SER A 117 8.93 14.10 1.96
C SER A 117 10.30 14.56 1.47
N GLU A 118 10.82 15.64 2.05
CA GLU A 118 12.21 16.11 1.87
C GLU A 118 13.19 15.40 2.84
N THR A 119 12.66 14.53 3.69
CA THR A 119 13.47 13.80 4.67
C THR A 119 14.24 12.68 3.97
N PRO A 120 15.55 12.53 4.21
CA PRO A 120 16.33 11.44 3.62
C PRO A 120 15.79 10.06 4.00
N ARG A 121 15.92 9.11 3.07
CA ARG A 121 15.44 7.72 3.23
C ARG A 121 15.98 7.03 4.48
N GLU A 122 17.24 7.30 4.83
CA GLU A 122 17.92 6.76 6.00
C GLU A 122 17.27 7.21 7.33
N VAL A 123 16.72 8.42 7.34
CA VAL A 123 15.99 8.95 8.50
C VAL A 123 14.64 8.23 8.65
N HIS A 124 13.95 7.93 7.53
CA HIS A 124 12.74 7.12 7.57
C HIS A 124 13.03 5.70 8.05
N ALA A 125 14.13 5.09 7.58
CA ALA A 125 14.57 3.77 8.03
C ALA A 125 14.91 3.76 9.55
N ALA A 126 15.56 4.81 10.05
CA ALA A 126 15.82 4.95 11.48
C ALA A 126 14.51 5.04 12.29
N ARG A 127 13.50 5.77 11.80
CA ARG A 127 12.19 5.92 12.47
C ARG A 127 11.40 4.63 12.56
N LEU A 128 11.54 3.71 11.60
CA LEU A 128 10.96 2.36 11.71
C LEU A 128 11.56 1.58 12.88
N ARG A 129 12.84 1.82 13.19
CA ARG A 129 13.58 1.06 14.21
C ARG A 129 13.57 1.71 15.60
N ASP A 130 13.38 3.03 15.71
CA ASP A 130 13.38 3.76 16.98
C ASP A 130 12.02 3.78 17.69
N GLY A 131 10.99 3.17 17.09
CA GLY A 131 9.63 3.09 17.60
C GLY A 131 8.80 4.36 17.41
N SER A 132 9.29 5.39 16.73
CA SER A 132 8.53 6.63 16.51
C SER A 132 7.34 6.40 15.56
N VAL A 133 7.50 5.58 14.53
CA VAL A 133 6.41 5.19 13.61
C VAL A 133 5.34 4.42 14.37
N TRP A 134 5.73 3.46 15.21
CA TRP A 134 4.81 2.70 16.03
C TRP A 134 3.99 3.60 16.97
N ARG A 135 4.63 4.52 17.69
CA ARG A 135 3.92 5.48 18.54
C ARG A 135 2.93 6.34 17.75
N LYS A 136 3.32 6.79 16.55
CA LYS A 136 2.43 7.57 15.68
C LYS A 136 1.22 6.74 15.22
N PHE A 137 1.41 5.49 14.91
CA PHE A 137 0.32 4.59 14.54
C PHE A 137 -0.67 4.36 15.69
N GLN A 138 -0.16 4.21 16.92
CA GLN A 138 -0.99 4.12 18.12
C GLN A 138 -1.81 5.41 18.35
N GLU A 139 -1.19 6.58 18.21
CA GLU A 139 -1.87 7.88 18.29
C GLU A 139 -2.99 7.99 17.25
N MET A 140 -2.73 7.60 16.01
CA MET A 140 -3.71 7.61 14.91
C MET A 140 -4.88 6.66 15.22
N THR A 141 -4.59 5.47 15.70
CA THR A 141 -5.60 4.47 16.08
C THR A 141 -6.50 5.01 17.19
N ALA A 142 -5.91 5.59 18.25
CA ALA A 142 -6.66 6.20 19.35
C ALA A 142 -7.52 7.39 18.88
N ALA A 143 -6.98 8.24 17.99
CA ALA A 143 -7.73 9.39 17.47
C ALA A 143 -8.96 8.99 16.64
N GLN A 144 -8.97 7.78 16.09
CA GLN A 144 -10.10 7.20 15.38
C GLN A 144 -11.00 6.32 16.26
N ASN A 145 -10.85 6.40 17.59
CA ASN A 145 -11.56 5.58 18.59
C ASN A 145 -11.29 4.06 18.45
N GLY A 146 -10.14 3.68 17.88
CA GLY A 146 -9.68 2.31 17.80
C GLY A 146 -9.11 1.81 19.14
N ASP A 147 -9.20 0.50 19.37
CA ASP A 147 -8.57 -0.13 20.53
C ASP A 147 -7.09 -0.36 20.30
N VAL A 148 -6.26 0.50 20.87
CA VAL A 148 -4.79 0.41 20.77
C VAL A 148 -4.27 -0.89 21.41
N SER A 149 -4.92 -1.40 22.47
CA SER A 149 -4.48 -2.64 23.12
C SER A 149 -4.68 -3.89 22.26
N ALA A 150 -5.63 -3.85 21.33
CA ALA A 150 -5.86 -4.93 20.38
C ALA A 150 -4.70 -5.08 19.38
N LEU A 151 -3.94 -4.02 19.11
CA LEU A 151 -2.81 -4.06 18.15
C LEU A 151 -1.70 -5.02 18.60
N ASP A 152 -1.45 -5.14 19.89
CA ASP A 152 -0.42 -6.03 20.44
C ASP A 152 -0.80 -7.52 20.34
N THR A 153 -2.10 -7.80 20.23
CA THR A 153 -2.66 -9.16 20.20
C THR A 153 -3.17 -9.60 18.82
N LEU A 154 -3.14 -8.70 17.84
CA LEU A 154 -3.56 -9.00 16.48
C LEU A 154 -2.85 -10.25 15.93
N GLY A 155 -3.63 -11.19 15.40
CA GLY A 155 -3.12 -12.43 14.80
C GLY A 155 -2.61 -13.48 15.81
N ARG A 156 -2.62 -13.18 17.13
CA ARG A 156 -2.21 -14.14 18.18
C ARG A 156 -3.40 -14.72 18.96
N SER A 157 -4.44 -13.94 19.18
CA SER A 157 -5.57 -14.33 20.03
C SER A 157 -6.93 -14.16 19.39
N THR A 158 -7.05 -13.40 18.32
CA THR A 158 -8.32 -13.12 17.68
C THR A 158 -8.38 -13.75 16.30
N GLY A 159 -9.22 -14.79 16.16
CA GLY A 159 -9.65 -15.25 14.87
C GLY A 159 -8.69 -16.18 14.12
N THR A 160 -8.02 -17.07 14.84
CA THR A 160 -7.44 -18.25 14.18
C THR A 160 -8.57 -19.05 13.52
N ALA A 161 -8.44 -19.34 12.23
CA ALA A 161 -9.38 -20.20 11.55
C ALA A 161 -9.51 -21.52 12.32
N PRO A 162 -10.74 -22.07 12.47
CA PRO A 162 -10.94 -23.31 13.21
C PRO A 162 -10.30 -24.53 12.49
N VAL A 163 -9.98 -24.39 11.22
CA VAL A 163 -9.28 -25.40 10.42
C VAL A 163 -8.06 -24.76 9.80
N ILE A 164 -6.90 -25.33 10.05
CA ILE A 164 -5.63 -24.95 9.43
C ILE A 164 -5.14 -26.14 8.61
N VAL A 165 -4.86 -25.92 7.34
CA VAL A 165 -4.34 -26.95 6.43
C VAL A 165 -3.06 -26.43 5.79
N ASP A 166 -1.97 -27.17 5.96
CA ASP A 166 -0.72 -26.92 5.26
C ASP A 166 -0.88 -27.26 3.78
N PHE A 167 -0.83 -26.25 2.92
CA PHE A 167 -0.75 -26.46 1.48
C PHE A 167 0.70 -26.37 1.04
N LYS A 168 1.29 -27.51 0.68
CA LYS A 168 2.66 -27.59 0.22
C LYS A 168 2.73 -27.60 -1.30
N SER A 169 3.65 -26.81 -1.86
CA SER A 169 3.95 -26.90 -3.27
C SER A 169 4.57 -28.25 -3.61
N ASP A 170 4.15 -28.85 -4.70
CA ASP A 170 4.71 -30.10 -5.27
C ASP A 170 5.99 -29.86 -6.08
N ARG A 171 6.35 -28.60 -6.29
CA ARG A 171 7.55 -28.17 -7.04
C ARG A 171 8.14 -26.87 -6.46
N SER A 172 9.42 -26.66 -6.70
CA SER A 172 10.08 -25.39 -6.39
C SER A 172 9.66 -24.30 -7.40
N GLY A 173 9.43 -23.09 -6.92
CA GLY A 173 9.00 -21.95 -7.74
C GLY A 173 8.76 -20.72 -6.89
N ILE A 174 8.35 -19.64 -7.55
CA ILE A 174 7.88 -18.41 -6.95
C ILE A 174 6.35 -18.45 -7.01
N LEU A 175 5.68 -18.00 -5.95
CA LEU A 175 4.21 -17.87 -5.89
C LEU A 175 3.72 -16.73 -6.77
#